data_f847aaba342d9070a30f1ebe3f789284
#
_entry.id   f847aaba342d9070a30f1ebe3f789284
#
_cell.length_a   1.000
_cell.length_b   1.000
_cell.length_c   1.000
_cell.angle_alpha   90.00
_cell.angle_beta   90.00
_cell.angle_gamma   90.00
#
_symmetry.space_group_name_H-M   'P 1'
#
loop_
_entity.id
_entity.type
_entity.pdbx_description
1 polymer ?
#
loop_
_entity_poly.entity_id
_entity_poly.type
_entity_poly.pdbx_seq_one_letter_code
_entity_poly.pdbx_strand_id
1 'polypeptide(L)'
;MKLMSGTANTDLAKAIADYLDAPLCASEIERFADGEIFVRIDENVRGEDVFIIQSTSSPANDHLMELLIIIDALVRASARRITAVIPYFGYARPVSYTHLTLPTILLV
;
A
#
# COMPACT_ATOMS: atom_id res chain seq x y z
N MET A 1 -6.89 8.23 11.67
CA MET A 1 -5.82 7.65 10.83
C MET A 1 -5.90 6.13 10.85
N LYS A 2 -5.82 5.52 9.70
CA LYS A 2 -5.80 4.07 9.56
C LYS A 2 -4.54 3.65 8.84
N LEU A 3 -3.95 2.51 9.24
CA LEU A 3 -2.81 1.91 8.56
C LEU A 3 -3.26 0.65 7.85
N MET A 4 -2.79 0.45 6.63
CA MET A 4 -3.09 -0.74 5.85
C MET A 4 -1.80 -1.29 5.25
N SER A 5 -1.66 -2.60 5.21
CA SER A 5 -0.48 -3.25 4.66
C SER A 5 -0.82 -4.01 3.39
N GLY A 6 0.03 -3.86 2.37
CA GLY A 6 0.07 -4.84 1.29
C GLY A 6 0.89 -6.05 1.73
N THR A 7 1.13 -6.97 0.80
CA THR A 7 1.82 -8.23 1.13
C THR A 7 3.34 -8.18 1.00
N ALA A 8 3.88 -7.08 0.44
CA ALA A 8 5.32 -7.00 0.19
C ALA A 8 6.16 -6.80 1.46
N ASN A 9 5.64 -6.07 2.44
CA ASN A 9 6.39 -5.69 3.65
C ASN A 9 5.55 -5.87 4.91
N THR A 10 4.98 -7.04 5.11
CA THR A 10 4.10 -7.27 6.27
C THR A 10 4.80 -7.08 7.60
N ASP A 11 6.06 -7.51 7.72
CA ASP A 11 6.81 -7.36 8.95
C ASP A 11 7.10 -5.88 9.26
N LEU A 12 7.47 -5.11 8.24
CA LEU A 12 7.70 -3.67 8.40
C LEU A 12 6.41 -2.96 8.77
N ALA A 13 5.30 -3.32 8.13
CA ALA A 13 4.00 -2.72 8.43
C ALA A 13 3.60 -2.97 9.88
N LYS A 14 3.82 -4.19 10.38
CA LYS A 14 3.56 -4.51 11.78
C LYS A 14 4.45 -3.72 12.72
N ALA A 15 5.73 -3.57 12.38
CA ALA A 15 6.66 -2.80 13.20
C ALA A 15 6.23 -1.32 13.27
N ILE A 16 5.80 -0.74 12.16
CA ILE A 16 5.31 0.63 12.11
C ILE A 16 4.04 0.77 12.97
N ALA A 17 3.11 -0.17 12.82
CA ALA A 17 1.87 -0.16 13.59
C ALA A 17 2.15 -0.23 15.09
N ASP A 18 3.08 -1.08 15.50
CA ASP A 18 3.47 -1.21 16.90
C ASP A 18 4.12 0.08 17.42
N TYR A 19 5.01 0.66 16.63
CA TYR A 19 5.69 1.90 17.00
C TYR A 19 4.72 3.05 17.19
N LEU A 20 3.71 3.15 16.32
CA LEU A 20 2.71 4.22 16.36
C LEU A 20 1.54 3.90 17.29
N ASP A 21 1.52 2.72 17.87
CA ASP A 21 0.40 2.23 18.68
C ASP A 21 -0.93 2.34 17.92
N ALA A 22 -0.89 2.01 16.64
CA ALA A 22 -2.05 2.04 15.75
C ALA A 22 -2.19 0.68 15.07
N PRO A 23 -3.30 -0.03 15.28
CA PRO A 23 -3.46 -1.35 14.67
C PRO A 23 -3.61 -1.25 13.15
N LEU A 24 -3.16 -2.31 12.47
CA LEU A 24 -3.39 -2.42 11.04
C LEU A 24 -4.86 -2.66 10.76
N CYS A 25 -5.35 -2.02 9.70
CA CYS A 25 -6.72 -2.16 9.24
C CYS A 25 -6.99 -3.61 8.83
N ALA A 26 -8.09 -4.17 9.29
CA ALA A 26 -8.49 -5.51 8.90
C ALA A 26 -8.84 -5.54 7.41
N SER A 27 -8.15 -6.39 6.68
CA SER A 27 -8.33 -6.52 5.24
C SER A 27 -7.94 -7.91 4.79
N GLU A 28 -8.41 -8.28 3.61
CA GLU A 28 -8.05 -9.55 2.99
C GLU A 28 -7.56 -9.29 1.58
N ILE A 29 -6.39 -9.83 1.26
CA ILE A 29 -5.78 -9.73 -0.06
C ILE A 29 -5.58 -11.15 -0.57
N GLU A 30 -6.23 -11.47 -1.67
CA GLU A 30 -6.15 -12.78 -2.29
C GLU A 30 -5.64 -12.67 -3.72
N ARG A 31 -4.97 -13.73 -4.16
CA ARG A 31 -4.51 -13.85 -5.52
C ARG A 31 -5.14 -15.11 -6.12
N PHE A 32 -5.90 -14.94 -7.19
CA PHE A 32 -6.54 -16.06 -7.85
C PHE A 32 -5.55 -16.83 -8.73
N ALA A 33 -5.94 -18.02 -9.18
CA ALA A 33 -5.07 -18.90 -9.96
C ALA A 33 -4.60 -18.28 -11.27
N ASP A 34 -5.38 -17.35 -11.84
CA ASP A 34 -5.01 -16.63 -13.06
C ASP A 34 -4.15 -15.39 -12.80
N GLY A 35 -3.75 -15.17 -11.55
CA GLY A 35 -2.95 -14.02 -11.16
C GLY A 35 -3.74 -12.79 -10.78
N GLU A 36 -5.04 -12.82 -10.91
CA GLU A 36 -5.91 -11.70 -10.53
C GLU A 36 -5.86 -11.46 -9.03
N ILE A 37 -5.83 -10.18 -8.63
CA ILE A 37 -5.72 -9.78 -7.23
C ILE A 37 -7.06 -9.28 -6.74
N PHE A 38 -7.50 -9.77 -5.60
CA PHE A 38 -8.72 -9.32 -4.93
C PHE A 38 -8.37 -8.72 -3.58
N VAL A 39 -8.93 -7.54 -3.29
CA VAL A 39 -8.74 -6.84 -2.02
C VAL A 39 -10.10 -6.56 -1.40
N ARG A 40 -10.25 -6.97 -0.15
CA ARG A 40 -11.44 -6.68 0.65
C ARG A 40 -11.01 -5.93 1.91
N ILE A 41 -11.68 -4.81 2.17
CA ILE A 41 -11.44 -4.03 3.37
C ILE A 41 -12.53 -4.36 4.37
N ASP A 42 -12.15 -4.85 5.55
CA ASP A 42 -13.08 -5.37 6.54
C ASP A 42 -13.38 -4.36 7.67
N GLU A 43 -12.94 -3.10 7.49
CA GLU A 43 -13.23 -2.02 8.43
C GLU A 43 -13.83 -0.83 7.71
N ASN A 44 -14.52 0.01 8.47
CA ASN A 44 -15.05 1.26 7.93
C ASN A 44 -13.92 2.29 7.82
N VAL A 45 -13.57 2.65 6.59
CA VAL A 45 -12.54 3.66 6.30
C VAL A 45 -13.13 4.97 5.78
N ARG A 46 -14.44 5.09 5.77
CA ARG A 46 -15.12 6.27 5.26
C ARG A 46 -14.69 7.52 6.03
N GLY A 47 -14.25 8.53 5.31
CA GLY A 47 -13.79 9.78 5.91
C GLY A 47 -12.47 9.70 6.66
N GLU A 48 -11.77 8.56 6.60
CA GLU A 48 -10.50 8.35 7.27
C GLU A 48 -9.31 8.66 6.38
N ASP A 49 -8.23 9.14 7.00
CA ASP A 49 -6.93 9.20 6.34
C ASP A 49 -6.28 7.83 6.45
N VAL A 50 -5.98 7.23 5.31
CA VAL A 50 -5.42 5.86 5.24
C VAL A 50 -4.02 5.89 4.68
N PHE A 51 -3.09 5.25 5.39
CA PHE A 51 -1.70 5.08 4.95
C PHE A 51 -1.50 3.63 4.56
N ILE A 52 -1.08 3.40 3.32
CA ILE A 52 -0.82 2.06 2.79
C ILE A 52 0.69 1.83 2.79
N ILE A 53 1.14 0.78 3.46
CA ILE A 53 2.55 0.41 3.50
C ILE A 53 2.77 -0.73 2.52
N GLN A 54 3.41 -0.43 1.39
CA GLN A 54 3.64 -1.41 0.34
C GLN A 54 4.84 -1.02 -0.52
N SER A 55 5.88 -1.84 -0.53
CA SER A 55 6.98 -1.70 -1.49
C SER A 55 6.59 -2.32 -2.83
N THR A 56 7.20 -1.82 -3.91
CA THR A 56 7.10 -2.45 -5.22
C THR A 56 8.37 -3.25 -5.53
N SER A 57 8.87 -3.95 -4.50
CA SER A 57 9.96 -4.88 -4.62
C SER A 57 9.55 -6.11 -5.45
N SER A 58 10.52 -6.95 -5.80
CA SER A 58 10.26 -8.13 -6.62
C SER A 58 9.25 -9.08 -5.97
N PRO A 59 8.26 -9.57 -6.74
CA PRO A 59 7.92 -9.25 -8.13
C PRO A 59 7.25 -7.87 -8.22
N ALA A 60 7.95 -6.94 -8.88
CA ALA A 60 7.56 -5.53 -8.87
C ALA A 60 6.18 -5.28 -9.49
N ASN A 61 5.88 -5.94 -10.61
CA ASN A 61 4.59 -5.75 -11.28
C ASN A 61 3.43 -6.21 -10.40
N ASP A 62 3.60 -7.34 -9.72
CA ASP A 62 2.56 -7.87 -8.84
C ASP A 62 2.33 -6.94 -7.64
N HIS A 63 3.40 -6.47 -7.03
CA HIS A 63 3.28 -5.60 -5.87
C HIS A 63 2.76 -4.21 -6.24
N LEU A 64 3.13 -3.69 -7.41
CA LEU A 64 2.58 -2.44 -7.90
C LEU A 64 1.08 -2.57 -8.18
N MET A 65 0.68 -3.65 -8.86
CA MET A 65 -0.73 -3.89 -9.15
C MET A 65 -1.53 -4.04 -7.86
N GLU A 66 -0.99 -4.75 -6.88
CA GLU A 66 -1.63 -4.89 -5.58
C GLU A 66 -1.85 -3.52 -4.93
N LEU A 67 -0.85 -2.65 -4.96
CA LEU A 67 -0.96 -1.30 -4.43
C LEU A 67 -2.08 -0.52 -5.13
N LEU A 68 -2.13 -0.58 -6.47
CA LEU A 68 -3.15 0.13 -7.22
C LEU A 68 -4.56 -0.37 -6.91
N ILE A 69 -4.71 -1.68 -6.72
CA ILE A 69 -6.01 -2.28 -6.39
C ILE A 69 -6.43 -1.91 -4.97
N ILE A 70 -5.48 -1.85 -4.02
CA ILE A 70 -5.76 -1.36 -2.68
C ILE A 70 -6.24 0.09 -2.72
N ILE A 71 -5.56 0.94 -3.48
CA ILE A 71 -5.95 2.34 -3.63
C ILE A 71 -7.37 2.44 -4.20
N ASP A 72 -7.66 1.69 -5.24
CA ASP A 72 -8.98 1.67 -5.86
C ASP A 72 -10.07 1.24 -4.86
N ALA A 73 -9.79 0.21 -4.08
CA ALA A 73 -10.73 -0.26 -3.05
C ALA A 73 -10.98 0.82 -1.98
N LEU A 74 -9.94 1.53 -1.57
CA LEU A 74 -10.08 2.61 -0.58
C LEU A 74 -10.84 3.81 -1.13
N VAL A 75 -10.62 4.15 -2.41
CA VAL A 75 -11.38 5.23 -3.06
C VAL A 75 -12.86 4.87 -3.09
N ARG A 76 -13.18 3.64 -3.46
CA ARG A 76 -14.59 3.18 -3.51
C ARG A 76 -15.20 3.09 -2.12
N ALA A 77 -14.40 2.87 -1.08
CA ALA A 77 -14.86 2.87 0.29
C ALA A 77 -14.97 4.27 0.89
N SER A 78 -14.71 5.31 0.10
CA SER A 78 -14.84 6.72 0.49
C SER A 78 -13.84 7.15 1.56
N ALA A 79 -12.62 6.61 1.53
CA ALA A 79 -11.54 7.12 2.36
C ALA A 79 -11.31 8.61 2.02
N ARG A 80 -11.01 9.41 3.03
CA ARG A 80 -10.84 10.85 2.84
C ARG A 80 -9.53 11.18 2.13
N ARG A 81 -8.45 10.54 2.53
CA ARG A 81 -7.12 10.76 1.99
C ARG A 81 -6.36 9.44 2.00
N ILE A 82 -5.65 9.17 0.93
CA ILE A 82 -4.90 7.94 0.77
C ILE A 82 -3.45 8.31 0.51
N THR A 83 -2.55 7.79 1.34
CA THR A 83 -1.12 8.03 1.22
C THR A 83 -0.43 6.68 1.10
N ALA A 84 0.32 6.49 0.02
CA ALA A 84 1.12 5.28 -0.16
C ALA A 84 2.51 5.51 0.42
N VAL A 85 2.90 4.67 1.37
CA VAL A 85 4.24 4.64 1.96
C VAL A 85 4.98 3.50 1.27
N ILE A 86 5.95 3.85 0.42
CA ILE A 86 6.65 2.90 -0.44
C ILE A 86 8.12 2.86 -0.02
N PRO A 87 8.51 1.95 0.89
CA PRO A 87 9.89 1.86 1.37
C PRO A 87 10.89 1.53 0.26
N TYR A 88 10.45 0.78 -0.76
CA TYR A 88 11.23 0.49 -1.93
C TYR A 88 10.36 0.63 -3.17
N PHE A 89 10.78 1.47 -4.12
CA PHE A 89 10.07 1.69 -5.37
C PHE A 89 10.80 1.01 -6.52
N GLY A 90 10.29 -0.12 -6.99
CA GLY A 90 10.96 -0.98 -7.96
C GLY A 90 11.18 -0.35 -9.34
N TYR A 91 10.43 0.69 -9.67
CA TYR A 91 10.55 1.39 -10.95
C TYR A 91 11.39 2.65 -10.86
N ALA A 92 12.13 2.82 -9.79
CA ALA A 92 12.93 4.03 -9.55
C ALA A 92 14.19 4.08 -10.41
N ARG A 93 14.75 2.95 -10.81
CA ARG A 93 16.03 2.88 -11.51
C ARG A 93 16.11 3.72 -12.77
N PRO A 94 15.12 3.70 -13.68
CA PRO A 94 15.23 4.54 -14.89
C PRO A 94 15.32 6.02 -14.59
N VAL A 95 14.81 6.46 -13.46
CA VAL A 95 14.79 7.87 -13.07
C VAL A 95 16.02 8.25 -12.28
N SER A 96 16.76 7.31 -11.73
CA SER A 96 17.93 7.60 -10.91
C SER A 96 19.05 8.29 -11.68
N TYR A 97 19.11 8.11 -12.99
CA TYR A 97 20.08 8.77 -13.86
C TYR A 97 19.89 10.28 -13.93
N THR A 98 18.72 10.77 -13.60
CA THR A 98 18.40 12.19 -13.64
C THR A 98 18.55 12.85 -12.29
N HIS A 99 19.08 12.14 -11.31
CA HIS A 99 19.23 12.59 -9.93
C HIS A 99 17.91 12.95 -9.27
N LEU A 100 16.81 12.37 -9.76
CA LEU A 100 15.52 12.58 -9.12
C LEU A 100 15.45 11.78 -7.84
N THR A 101 15.12 12.46 -6.77
CA THR A 101 14.81 11.79 -5.51
C THR A 101 13.35 11.39 -5.54
N LEU A 102 13.09 10.08 -5.58
CA LEU A 102 11.72 9.60 -5.51
C LEU A 102 11.24 9.63 -4.08
N PRO A 103 10.06 10.16 -3.84
CA PRO A 103 9.50 10.11 -2.49
C PRO A 103 9.15 8.67 -2.14
N THR A 104 9.39 8.30 -0.89
CA THR A 104 8.90 7.03 -0.36
C THR A 104 7.45 7.11 0.05
N ILE A 105 6.87 8.30 0.02
CA ILE A 105 5.49 8.56 0.37
C ILE A 105 4.82 9.28 -0.79
N LEU A 106 3.75 8.69 -1.32
CA LEU A 106 2.95 9.29 -2.37
C LEU A 106 1.56 9.58 -1.85
N LEU A 107 1.10 10.81 -2.06
CA LEU A 107 -0.27 11.20 -1.75
C LEU A 107 -1.14 10.92 -2.97
N VAL A 108 -2.19 10.17 -2.77
CA VAL A 108 -3.06 9.70 -3.86
C VAL A 108 -4.42 10.36 -3.79
#